data_de2982e21e0b180c6f9238f7755031cf
#
_entry.id   de2982e21e0b180c6f9238f7755031cf
#
_cell.length_a   1.000
_cell.length_b   1.000
_cell.length_c   1.000
_cell.angle_alpha   90.00
_cell.angle_beta   90.00
_cell.angle_gamma   90.00
#
_symmetry.space_group_name_H-M   'P 1'
#
loop_
_entity.id
_entity.type
_entity.pdbx_description
1 polymer ?
#
loop_
_entity_poly.entity_id
_entity_poly.type
_entity_poly.pdbx_seq_one_letter_code
_entity_poly.pdbx_strand_id
1 'polypeptide(L)'
;PVVAFGRWISLMERRLNQGNHRRAKGLAFAGLSVLGVFALTWAFLFITGRLCATWTTGGIWLYGGIEGILVFYCLCGTTLIREVRLVFRAADRSLDEGRRQVSRIVGRDTARLSDKEVRTAALETLAENLSDGVIAPLFWLYLLGLPGMMAYKMVNTMDSMTGYRTERYKDFGYAAARLDDAANYIPARLTAFLMALSACLARHD
;
A
#
# COMPACT_ATOMS: atom_id res chain seq x y z
N PRO A 1 3.93 9.14 5.83
CA PRO A 1 3.66 8.07 6.83
C PRO A 1 4.51 6.84 6.55
N VAL A 2 4.55 6.30 5.32
CA VAL A 2 5.19 5.04 4.93
C VAL A 2 6.66 4.96 5.34
N VAL A 3 7.45 6.02 5.17
CA VAL A 3 8.87 6.05 5.59
C VAL A 3 9.01 5.91 7.11
N ALA A 4 8.13 6.56 7.88
CA ALA A 4 8.13 6.44 9.34
C ALA A 4 7.74 5.01 9.76
N PHE A 5 6.72 4.43 9.12
CA PHE A 5 6.32 3.04 9.34
C PHE A 5 7.48 2.08 9.03
N GLY A 6 8.15 2.26 7.88
CA GLY A 6 9.29 1.43 7.49
C GLY A 6 10.43 1.47 8.52
N ARG A 7 10.75 2.65 9.05
CA ARG A 7 11.76 2.79 10.11
C ARG A 7 11.35 2.08 11.40
N TRP A 8 10.09 2.21 11.80
CA TRP A 8 9.54 1.52 12.97
C TRP A 8 9.58 0.01 12.80
N ILE A 9 9.14 -0.50 11.64
CA ILE A 9 9.14 -1.93 11.32
C ILE A 9 10.56 -2.47 11.35
N SER A 10 11.53 -1.81 10.71
CA SER A 10 12.93 -2.23 10.70
C SER A 10 13.55 -2.25 12.11
N LEU A 11 13.20 -1.28 12.95
CA LEU A 11 13.69 -1.23 14.33
C LEU A 11 13.14 -2.39 15.16
N MET A 12 11.85 -2.65 15.06
CA MET A 12 11.18 -3.72 15.81
C MET A 12 11.55 -5.11 15.28
N GLU A 13 11.67 -5.26 13.96
CA GLU A 13 12.14 -6.51 13.34
C GLU A 13 13.50 -6.92 13.88
N ARG A 14 14.47 -6.01 13.91
CA ARG A 14 15.81 -6.29 14.45
C ARG A 14 15.80 -6.74 15.91
N ARG A 15 14.85 -6.25 16.71
CA ARG A 15 14.74 -6.59 18.14
C ARG A 15 13.93 -7.84 18.41
N LEU A 16 12.84 -8.04 17.68
CA LEU A 16 11.86 -9.09 17.99
C LEU A 16 12.05 -10.36 17.17
N ASN A 17 12.56 -10.24 15.92
CA ASN A 17 12.75 -11.38 15.02
C ASN A 17 14.01 -12.19 15.37
N GLN A 18 14.20 -12.50 16.64
CA GLN A 18 15.34 -13.26 17.18
C GLN A 18 14.87 -14.28 18.21
N GLY A 19 15.65 -15.36 18.35
CA GLY A 19 15.42 -16.40 19.33
C GLY A 19 14.12 -17.20 19.11
N ASN A 20 13.53 -17.67 20.20
CA ASN A 20 12.32 -18.49 20.18
C ASN A 20 11.03 -17.64 20.04
N HIS A 21 9.93 -18.30 19.64
CA HIS A 21 8.57 -17.71 19.55
C HIS A 21 8.44 -16.54 18.57
N ARG A 22 9.21 -16.54 17.45
CA ARG A 22 9.18 -15.47 16.44
C ARG A 22 7.76 -15.21 15.92
N ARG A 23 6.95 -16.26 15.74
CA ARG A 23 5.56 -16.13 15.26
C ARG A 23 4.67 -15.39 16.26
N ALA A 24 4.77 -15.70 17.56
CA ALA A 24 4.01 -15.00 18.60
C ALA A 24 4.44 -13.53 18.73
N LYS A 25 5.77 -13.27 18.68
CA LYS A 25 6.30 -11.90 18.67
C LYS A 25 5.84 -11.12 17.45
N GLY A 26 5.82 -11.73 16.26
CA GLY A 26 5.33 -11.13 15.03
C GLY A 26 3.83 -10.80 15.10
N LEU A 27 3.02 -11.71 15.66
CA LEU A 27 1.59 -11.47 15.87
C LEU A 27 1.34 -10.29 16.83
N ALA A 28 2.02 -10.27 17.98
CA ALA A 28 1.90 -9.19 18.95
C ALA A 28 2.39 -7.86 18.34
N PHE A 29 3.51 -7.87 17.63
CA PHE A 29 4.04 -6.69 16.94
C PHE A 29 3.05 -6.14 15.90
N ALA A 30 2.50 -7.00 15.04
CA ALA A 30 1.56 -6.60 14.01
C ALA A 30 0.29 -6.01 14.63
N GLY A 31 -0.33 -6.70 15.59
CA GLY A 31 -1.52 -6.21 16.28
C GLY A 31 -1.30 -4.89 17.00
N LEU A 32 -0.23 -4.77 17.81
CA LEU A 32 0.08 -3.54 18.54
C LEU A 32 0.41 -2.38 17.60
N SER A 33 1.11 -2.61 16.49
CA SER A 33 1.44 -1.57 15.53
C SER A 33 0.20 -1.05 14.80
N VAL A 34 -0.70 -1.93 14.37
CA VAL A 34 -1.95 -1.54 13.68
C VAL A 34 -2.87 -0.79 14.64
N LEU A 35 -3.11 -1.33 15.84
CA LEU A 35 -3.93 -0.68 16.86
C LEU A 35 -3.32 0.64 17.33
N GLY A 36 -2.01 0.68 17.50
CA GLY A 36 -1.28 1.90 17.89
C GLY A 36 -1.41 3.00 16.84
N VAL A 37 -1.22 2.69 15.55
CA VAL A 37 -1.38 3.67 14.47
C VAL A 37 -2.83 4.14 14.38
N PHE A 38 -3.81 3.24 14.50
CA PHE A 38 -5.22 3.61 14.52
C PHE A 38 -5.52 4.57 15.70
N ALA A 39 -5.15 4.19 16.91
CA ALA A 39 -5.41 4.99 18.11
C ALA A 39 -4.69 6.35 18.09
N LEU A 40 -3.43 6.39 17.66
CA LEU A 40 -2.66 7.63 17.55
C LEU A 40 -3.27 8.57 16.49
N THR A 41 -3.69 8.04 15.35
CA THR A 41 -4.35 8.85 14.31
C THR A 41 -5.69 9.36 14.79
N TRP A 42 -6.49 8.51 15.44
CA TRP A 42 -7.76 8.90 16.03
C TRP A 42 -7.59 9.99 17.10
N ALA A 43 -6.64 9.81 18.03
CA ALA A 43 -6.36 10.80 19.06
C ALA A 43 -5.86 12.12 18.46
N PHE A 44 -5.00 12.08 17.45
CA PHE A 44 -4.53 13.26 16.73
C PHE A 44 -5.70 14.03 16.12
N LEU A 45 -6.60 13.35 15.40
CA LEU A 45 -7.79 13.98 14.78
C LEU A 45 -8.75 14.52 15.85
N PHE A 46 -8.95 13.79 16.94
CA PHE A 46 -9.78 14.24 18.03
C PHE A 46 -9.25 15.55 18.64
N ILE A 47 -7.94 15.59 18.94
CA ILE A 47 -7.29 16.77 19.54
C ILE A 47 -7.32 17.95 18.55
N THR A 48 -6.93 17.74 17.29
CA THR A 48 -6.94 18.79 16.26
C THR A 48 -8.35 19.30 16.00
N GLY A 49 -9.34 18.39 15.93
CA GLY A 49 -10.75 18.78 15.78
C GLY A 49 -11.26 19.64 16.94
N ARG A 50 -10.90 19.28 18.19
CA ARG A 50 -11.25 20.10 19.38
C ARG A 50 -10.57 21.47 19.35
N LEU A 51 -9.30 21.54 18.98
CA LEU A 51 -8.57 22.81 18.86
C LEU A 51 -9.15 23.68 17.72
N CYS A 52 -9.43 23.10 16.57
CA CYS A 52 -10.01 23.83 15.44
C CYS A 52 -11.45 24.30 15.73
N ALA A 53 -12.22 23.56 16.54
CA ALA A 53 -13.57 23.94 16.93
C ALA A 53 -13.64 25.22 17.80
N THR A 54 -12.53 25.62 18.45
CA THR A 54 -12.43 26.90 19.19
C THR A 54 -12.28 28.09 18.23
N TRP A 55 -11.93 27.87 16.98
CA TRP A 55 -11.79 28.88 15.94
C TRP A 55 -13.07 28.86 15.09
N THR A 56 -13.57 30.01 14.72
CA THR A 56 -14.79 30.14 13.92
C THR A 56 -14.68 29.40 12.55
N THR A 57 -15.14 29.96 11.46
CA THR A 57 -15.14 29.36 10.12
C THR A 57 -13.74 28.89 9.65
N GLY A 58 -12.65 29.56 10.07
CA GLY A 58 -11.27 29.18 9.70
C GLY A 58 -10.83 27.82 10.24
N GLY A 59 -11.33 27.39 11.41
CA GLY A 59 -10.97 26.10 12.00
C GLY A 59 -11.43 24.89 11.18
N ILE A 60 -12.60 24.97 10.57
CA ILE A 60 -13.15 23.90 9.71
C ILE A 60 -12.25 23.67 8.48
N TRP A 61 -11.83 24.75 7.82
CA TRP A 61 -10.96 24.66 6.65
C TRP A 61 -9.56 24.15 7.00
N LEU A 62 -9.02 24.55 8.17
CA LEU A 62 -7.74 24.07 8.63
C LEU A 62 -7.79 22.56 8.94
N TYR A 63 -8.83 22.09 9.63
CA TYR A 63 -9.02 20.68 9.94
C TYR A 63 -9.13 19.84 8.65
N GLY A 64 -10.01 20.25 7.72
CA GLY A 64 -10.16 19.57 6.42
C GLY A 64 -8.87 19.58 5.59
N GLY A 65 -8.09 20.66 5.65
CA GLY A 65 -6.77 20.75 5.01
C GLY A 65 -5.77 19.73 5.59
N ILE A 66 -5.72 19.56 6.91
CA ILE A 66 -4.86 18.57 7.58
C ILE A 66 -5.26 17.15 7.15
N GLU A 67 -6.55 16.82 7.19
CA GLU A 67 -7.04 15.51 6.73
C GLU A 67 -6.70 15.27 5.26
N GLY A 68 -6.96 16.24 4.38
CA GLY A 68 -6.66 16.15 2.95
C GLY A 68 -5.19 15.92 2.65
N ILE A 69 -4.27 16.57 3.37
CA ILE A 69 -2.83 16.37 3.25
C ILE A 69 -2.46 14.93 3.66
N LEU A 70 -3.00 14.42 4.77
CA LEU A 70 -2.71 13.07 5.24
C LEU A 70 -3.24 12.01 4.27
N VAL A 71 -4.45 12.19 3.73
CA VAL A 71 -5.01 11.34 2.66
C VAL A 71 -4.12 11.36 1.43
N PHE A 72 -3.71 12.54 0.96
CA PHE A 72 -2.84 12.70 -0.21
C PHE A 72 -1.53 11.90 -0.06
N TYR A 73 -0.88 11.95 1.11
CA TYR A 73 0.34 11.20 1.38
C TYR A 73 0.13 9.68 1.55
N CYS A 74 -1.10 9.22 1.69
CA CYS A 74 -1.42 7.79 1.73
C CYS A 74 -1.71 7.21 0.35
N LEU A 75 -2.02 8.04 -0.65
CA LEU A 75 -2.33 7.63 -2.01
C LEU A 75 -1.08 7.63 -2.91
N CYS A 76 -0.97 6.65 -3.80
CA CYS A 76 0.22 6.42 -4.62
C CYS A 76 -0.13 6.19 -6.12
N GLY A 77 -1.04 7.02 -6.68
CA GLY A 77 -1.58 6.79 -8.03
C GLY A 77 -0.73 7.30 -9.20
N THR A 78 -0.25 8.53 -9.14
CA THR A 78 0.39 9.23 -10.28
C THR A 78 1.71 8.62 -10.73
N THR A 79 2.56 8.24 -9.80
CA THR A 79 3.87 7.62 -10.11
C THR A 79 3.69 6.27 -10.80
N LEU A 80 2.73 5.46 -10.35
CA LEU A 80 2.43 4.15 -10.90
C LEU A 80 2.01 4.21 -12.37
N ILE A 81 1.05 5.08 -12.71
CA ILE A 81 0.57 5.27 -14.08
C ILE A 81 1.72 5.68 -15.00
N ARG A 82 2.58 6.57 -14.53
CA ARG A 82 3.75 7.01 -15.29
C ARG A 82 4.72 5.85 -15.58
N GLU A 83 5.08 5.06 -14.56
CA GLU A 83 6.03 3.95 -14.72
C GLU A 83 5.48 2.88 -15.65
N VAL A 84 4.21 2.49 -15.53
CA VAL A 84 3.59 1.52 -16.42
C VAL A 84 3.56 2.03 -17.87
N ARG A 85 3.20 3.28 -18.10
CA ARG A 85 3.24 3.88 -19.45
C ARG A 85 4.66 3.86 -20.04
N LEU A 86 5.69 4.05 -19.21
CA LEU A 86 7.08 3.99 -19.67
C LEU A 86 7.47 2.56 -20.09
N VAL A 87 6.96 1.53 -19.42
CA VAL A 87 7.18 0.13 -19.84
C VAL A 87 6.59 -0.13 -21.22
N PHE A 88 5.33 0.26 -21.45
CA PHE A 88 4.70 0.07 -22.77
C PHE A 88 5.44 0.80 -23.87
N ARG A 89 5.79 2.09 -23.66
CA ARG A 89 6.56 2.87 -24.63
C ARG A 89 7.96 2.28 -24.90
N ALA A 90 8.61 1.70 -23.89
CA ALA A 90 9.90 1.03 -24.06
C ALA A 90 9.75 -0.28 -24.84
N ALA A 91 8.74 -1.07 -24.54
CA ALA A 91 8.43 -2.31 -25.26
C ALA A 91 8.05 -2.07 -26.72
N ASP A 92 7.40 -0.94 -27.05
CA ASP A 92 7.10 -0.55 -28.43
C ASP A 92 8.35 -0.19 -29.24
N ARG A 93 9.47 0.19 -28.58
CA ARG A 93 10.74 0.50 -29.26
C ARG A 93 11.59 -0.78 -29.48
N SER A 94 11.78 -1.54 -28.40
CA SER A 94 12.46 -2.83 -28.46
C SER A 94 12.16 -3.69 -27.23
N LEU A 95 12.22 -5.02 -27.41
CA LEU A 95 12.04 -5.97 -26.32
C LEU A 95 13.05 -5.75 -25.18
N ASP A 96 14.29 -5.43 -25.52
CA ASP A 96 15.35 -5.24 -24.50
C ASP A 96 15.16 -3.94 -23.70
N GLU A 97 14.63 -2.89 -24.31
CA GLU A 97 14.23 -1.69 -23.56
C GLU A 97 13.03 -1.97 -22.65
N GLY A 98 12.05 -2.71 -23.15
CA GLY A 98 10.89 -3.17 -22.38
C GLY A 98 11.30 -3.98 -21.16
N ARG A 99 12.19 -4.94 -21.31
CA ARG A 99 12.76 -5.76 -20.22
C ARG A 99 13.47 -4.91 -19.17
N ARG A 100 14.31 -3.98 -19.62
CA ARG A 100 15.01 -3.03 -18.71
C ARG A 100 14.05 -2.12 -17.96
N GLN A 101 13.01 -1.63 -18.63
CA GLN A 101 12.06 -0.74 -17.97
C GLN A 101 11.15 -1.49 -16.99
N VAL A 102 10.67 -2.69 -17.34
CA VAL A 102 9.81 -3.48 -16.44
C VAL A 102 10.59 -3.97 -15.21
N SER A 103 11.89 -4.27 -15.32
CA SER A 103 12.71 -4.68 -14.17
C SER A 103 12.79 -3.63 -13.04
N ARG A 104 12.44 -2.37 -13.32
CA ARG A 104 12.40 -1.31 -12.31
C ARG A 104 11.16 -1.37 -11.42
N ILE A 105 10.12 -2.06 -11.86
CA ILE A 105 8.82 -2.09 -11.18
C ILE A 105 8.38 -3.49 -10.74
N VAL A 106 9.10 -4.54 -11.16
CA VAL A 106 8.84 -5.93 -10.76
C VAL A 106 10.02 -6.50 -9.96
N GLY A 107 9.73 -7.36 -9.00
CA GLY A 107 10.74 -8.01 -8.15
C GLY A 107 11.29 -9.34 -8.70
N ARG A 108 11.02 -9.66 -9.99
CA ARG A 108 11.46 -10.92 -10.65
C ARG A 108 12.47 -10.67 -11.75
N ASP A 109 13.21 -11.73 -12.15
CA ASP A 109 14.10 -11.67 -13.30
C ASP A 109 13.30 -11.42 -14.59
N THR A 110 13.72 -10.42 -15.36
CA THR A 110 13.05 -9.97 -16.59
C THR A 110 13.85 -10.29 -17.86
N ALA A 111 15.07 -10.82 -17.73
CA ALA A 111 16.00 -11.00 -18.84
C ALA A 111 15.48 -11.93 -19.95
N ARG A 112 14.61 -12.88 -19.59
CA ARG A 112 14.07 -13.89 -20.53
C ARG A 112 12.60 -13.67 -20.91
N LEU A 113 11.95 -12.59 -20.43
CA LEU A 113 10.55 -12.32 -20.72
C LEU A 113 10.34 -12.02 -22.22
N SER A 114 9.33 -12.60 -22.82
CA SER A 114 8.82 -12.21 -24.15
C SER A 114 8.12 -10.85 -24.08
N ASP A 115 7.82 -10.23 -25.21
CA ASP A 115 7.08 -8.94 -25.24
C ASP A 115 5.74 -9.04 -24.52
N LYS A 116 4.99 -10.13 -24.75
CA LYS A 116 3.72 -10.38 -24.04
C LYS A 116 3.91 -10.47 -22.52
N GLU A 117 4.92 -11.16 -22.06
CA GLU A 117 5.21 -11.31 -20.63
C GLU A 117 5.66 -9.99 -19.98
N VAL A 118 6.43 -9.14 -20.69
CA VAL A 118 6.80 -7.80 -20.25
C VAL A 118 5.55 -6.94 -20.03
N ARG A 119 4.63 -6.92 -21.00
CA ARG A 119 3.36 -6.18 -20.90
C ARG A 119 2.45 -6.74 -19.82
N THR A 120 2.35 -8.07 -19.71
CA THR A 120 1.58 -8.72 -18.64
C THR A 120 2.12 -8.37 -17.27
N ALA A 121 3.45 -8.44 -17.09
CA ALA A 121 4.09 -8.07 -15.82
C ALA A 121 3.83 -6.60 -15.42
N ALA A 122 3.81 -5.70 -16.39
CA ALA A 122 3.48 -4.30 -16.14
C ALA A 122 2.02 -4.12 -15.72
N LEU A 123 1.07 -4.87 -16.33
CA LEU A 123 -0.35 -4.84 -15.96
C LEU A 123 -0.62 -5.50 -14.61
N GLU A 124 0.06 -6.61 -14.28
CA GLU A 124 0.01 -7.24 -12.98
C GLU A 124 0.44 -6.26 -11.88
N THR A 125 1.59 -5.59 -12.08
CA THR A 125 2.09 -4.57 -11.15
C THR A 125 1.14 -3.36 -11.04
N LEU A 126 0.51 -2.97 -12.16
CA LEU A 126 -0.52 -1.93 -12.14
C LEU A 126 -1.71 -2.34 -11.28
N ALA A 127 -2.23 -3.55 -11.48
CA ALA A 127 -3.39 -4.05 -10.75
C ALA A 127 -3.12 -4.15 -9.23
N GLU A 128 -1.97 -4.72 -8.86
CA GLU A 128 -1.52 -4.84 -7.47
C GLU A 128 -1.39 -3.46 -6.81
N ASN A 129 -0.60 -2.57 -7.39
CA ASN A 129 -0.37 -1.25 -6.81
C ASN A 129 -1.58 -0.32 -6.90
N LEU A 130 -2.50 -0.50 -7.86
CA LEU A 130 -3.77 0.23 -7.89
C LEU A 130 -4.66 -0.21 -6.73
N SER A 131 -4.68 -1.51 -6.43
CA SER A 131 -5.36 -2.04 -5.25
C SER A 131 -4.75 -1.44 -3.98
N ASP A 132 -3.47 -1.66 -3.74
CA ASP A 132 -2.79 -1.37 -2.48
C ASP A 132 -2.47 0.13 -2.28
N GLY A 133 -2.31 0.85 -3.37
CA GLY A 133 -1.93 2.26 -3.37
C GLY A 133 -3.10 3.24 -3.49
N VAL A 134 -4.28 2.77 -3.93
CA VAL A 134 -5.44 3.66 -4.18
C VAL A 134 -6.73 3.07 -3.63
N ILE A 135 -7.18 1.93 -4.15
CA ILE A 135 -8.52 1.41 -3.86
C ILE A 135 -8.65 0.96 -2.40
N ALA A 136 -7.71 0.19 -1.89
CA ALA A 136 -7.76 -0.27 -0.51
C ALA A 136 -7.59 0.86 0.51
N PRO A 137 -6.65 1.82 0.36
CA PRO A 137 -6.64 3.02 1.20
C PRO A 137 -7.96 3.78 1.22
N LEU A 138 -8.59 4.01 0.05
CA LEU A 138 -9.89 4.70 -0.04
C LEU A 138 -11.02 3.88 0.55
N PHE A 139 -11.02 2.57 0.39
CA PHE A 139 -11.99 1.66 1.00
C PHE A 139 -11.95 1.76 2.53
N TRP A 140 -10.76 1.70 3.12
CA TRP A 140 -10.59 1.82 4.57
C TRP A 140 -10.82 3.24 5.09
N LEU A 141 -10.55 4.26 4.27
CA LEU A 141 -10.96 5.64 4.56
C LEU A 141 -12.48 5.76 4.64
N TYR A 142 -13.20 5.15 3.70
CA TYR A 142 -14.67 5.17 3.68
C TYR A 142 -15.29 4.46 4.89
N LEU A 143 -14.73 3.30 5.28
CA LEU A 143 -15.29 2.49 6.37
C LEU A 143 -14.94 3.02 7.77
N LEU A 144 -13.70 3.43 7.98
CA LEU A 144 -13.15 3.73 9.32
C LEU A 144 -12.50 5.13 9.41
N GLY A 145 -12.69 5.97 8.40
CA GLY A 145 -12.07 7.27 8.33
C GLY A 145 -10.54 7.19 8.15
N LEU A 146 -9.88 8.32 8.36
CA LEU A 146 -8.42 8.42 8.25
C LEU A 146 -7.65 7.46 9.20
N PRO A 147 -8.10 7.16 10.43
CA PRO A 147 -7.48 6.14 11.27
C PRO A 147 -7.44 4.74 10.60
N GLY A 148 -8.53 4.35 9.93
CA GLY A 148 -8.60 3.09 9.18
C GLY A 148 -7.65 3.07 7.99
N MET A 149 -7.60 4.14 7.22
CA MET A 149 -6.66 4.31 6.11
C MET A 149 -5.19 4.19 6.56
N MET A 150 -4.84 4.83 7.66
CA MET A 150 -3.48 4.79 8.22
C MET A 150 -3.13 3.40 8.78
N ALA A 151 -4.08 2.75 9.45
CA ALA A 151 -3.91 1.37 9.93
C ALA A 151 -3.71 0.40 8.77
N TYR A 152 -4.50 0.51 7.70
CA TYR A 152 -4.29 -0.25 6.47
C TYR A 152 -2.89 -0.01 5.88
N LYS A 153 -2.44 1.24 5.77
CA LYS A 153 -1.07 1.53 5.27
C LYS A 153 0.01 0.93 6.16
N MET A 154 -0.22 0.81 7.46
CA MET A 154 0.70 0.10 8.36
C MET A 154 0.74 -1.39 8.05
N VAL A 155 -0.42 -2.06 7.88
CA VAL A 155 -0.52 -3.48 7.48
C VAL A 155 0.23 -3.72 6.18
N ASN A 156 -0.10 -2.98 5.13
CA ASN A 156 0.49 -3.10 3.79
C ASN A 156 2.01 -2.85 3.80
N THR A 157 2.49 -1.88 4.61
CA THR A 157 3.94 -1.64 4.75
C THR A 157 4.63 -2.80 5.50
N MET A 158 3.98 -3.37 6.52
CA MET A 158 4.53 -4.54 7.23
C MET A 158 4.64 -5.74 6.30
N ASP A 159 3.61 -6.04 5.51
CA ASP A 159 3.64 -7.14 4.56
C ASP A 159 4.75 -6.93 3.52
N SER A 160 4.81 -5.78 2.90
CA SER A 160 5.86 -5.44 1.91
C SER A 160 7.28 -5.58 2.46
N MET A 161 7.50 -5.42 3.76
CA MET A 161 8.82 -5.52 4.39
C MET A 161 9.12 -6.88 5.01
N THR A 162 8.12 -7.60 5.49
CA THR A 162 8.29 -8.81 6.30
C THR A 162 7.45 -10.00 5.84
N GLY A 163 6.52 -9.84 4.90
CA GLY A 163 5.60 -10.88 4.42
C GLY A 163 6.25 -11.99 3.56
N TYR A 164 7.55 -11.87 3.27
CA TYR A 164 8.27 -12.84 2.45
C TYR A 164 8.39 -14.21 3.11
N ARG A 165 8.23 -15.30 2.32
CA ARG A 165 8.37 -16.69 2.78
C ARG A 165 9.83 -17.17 2.87
N THR A 166 10.74 -16.30 3.27
CA THR A 166 12.14 -16.65 3.54
C THR A 166 12.29 -17.21 4.96
N GLU A 167 13.36 -17.97 5.24
CA GLU A 167 13.68 -18.49 6.57
C GLU A 167 13.72 -17.39 7.66
N ARG A 168 14.05 -16.18 7.27
CA ARG A 168 14.08 -15.01 8.16
C ARG A 168 12.69 -14.56 8.56
N TYR A 169 11.73 -14.52 7.62
CA TYR A 169 10.44 -13.85 7.79
C TYR A 169 9.24 -14.77 7.88
N LYS A 170 9.36 -16.06 7.49
CA LYS A 170 8.23 -17.00 7.44
C LYS A 170 7.41 -17.09 8.74
N ASP A 171 8.08 -16.93 9.89
CA ASP A 171 7.42 -16.96 11.21
C ASP A 171 7.02 -15.55 11.67
N PHE A 172 7.97 -14.62 11.65
CA PHE A 172 7.76 -13.26 12.14
C PHE A 172 6.75 -12.46 11.27
N GLY A 173 6.88 -12.56 9.95
CA GLY A 173 6.02 -11.86 8.99
C GLY A 173 4.66 -12.52 8.75
N TYR A 174 4.43 -13.75 9.29
CA TYR A 174 3.19 -14.48 9.05
C TYR A 174 1.93 -13.68 9.38
N ALA A 175 1.92 -12.97 10.50
CA ALA A 175 0.78 -12.18 10.92
C ALA A 175 0.54 -10.98 10.01
N ALA A 176 1.60 -10.29 9.58
CA ALA A 176 1.51 -9.17 8.65
C ALA A 176 0.91 -9.61 7.31
N ALA A 177 1.42 -10.71 6.72
CA ALA A 177 0.89 -11.27 5.49
C ALA A 177 -0.59 -11.66 5.59
N ARG A 178 -1.00 -12.30 6.70
CA ARG A 178 -2.40 -12.68 6.90
C ARG A 178 -3.34 -11.49 7.12
N LEU A 179 -2.86 -10.45 7.80
CA LEU A 179 -3.62 -9.22 7.96
C LEU A 179 -3.78 -8.49 6.63
N ASP A 180 -2.74 -8.47 5.80
CA ASP A 180 -2.78 -7.86 4.47
C ASP A 180 -3.72 -8.62 3.54
N ASP A 181 -3.62 -9.96 3.49
CA ASP A 181 -4.56 -10.83 2.75
C ASP A 181 -6.02 -10.51 3.12
N ALA A 182 -6.31 -10.39 4.42
CA ALA A 182 -7.66 -10.10 4.91
C ALA A 182 -8.10 -8.66 4.60
N ALA A 183 -7.22 -7.68 4.77
CA ALA A 183 -7.50 -6.27 4.53
C ALA A 183 -7.70 -5.97 3.03
N ASN A 184 -7.02 -6.71 2.15
CA ASN A 184 -7.12 -6.60 0.70
C ASN A 184 -8.19 -7.51 0.08
N TYR A 185 -8.85 -8.38 0.84
CA TYR A 185 -9.80 -9.35 0.29
C TYR A 185 -10.93 -8.71 -0.54
N ILE A 186 -11.57 -7.66 -0.05
CA ILE A 186 -12.62 -6.91 -0.75
C ILE A 186 -12.00 -5.89 -1.72
N PRO A 187 -11.03 -5.05 -1.32
CA PRO A 187 -10.44 -4.06 -2.23
C PRO A 187 -9.85 -4.64 -3.51
N ALA A 188 -9.17 -5.78 -3.44
CA ALA A 188 -8.59 -6.42 -4.63
C ALA A 188 -9.68 -6.84 -5.65
N ARG A 189 -10.81 -7.36 -5.17
CA ARG A 189 -11.96 -7.71 -6.03
C ARG A 189 -12.61 -6.48 -6.64
N LEU A 190 -12.76 -5.43 -5.86
CA LEU A 190 -13.27 -4.15 -6.33
C LEU A 190 -12.34 -3.56 -7.41
N THR A 191 -11.01 -3.63 -7.20
CA THR A 191 -10.02 -3.21 -8.18
C THR A 191 -10.15 -3.99 -9.48
N ALA A 192 -10.24 -5.32 -9.42
CA ALA A 192 -10.40 -6.17 -10.59
C ALA A 192 -11.70 -5.83 -11.37
N PHE A 193 -12.80 -5.62 -10.64
CA PHE A 193 -14.08 -5.21 -11.25
C PHE A 193 -13.97 -3.85 -11.94
N LEU A 194 -13.38 -2.85 -11.29
CA LEU A 194 -13.21 -1.50 -11.85
C LEU A 194 -12.27 -1.50 -13.06
N MET A 195 -11.21 -2.31 -13.06
CA MET A 195 -10.32 -2.48 -14.21
C MET A 195 -11.03 -3.14 -15.39
N ALA A 196 -11.81 -4.20 -15.13
CA ALA A 196 -12.60 -4.87 -16.17
C ALA A 196 -13.66 -3.92 -16.77
N LEU A 197 -14.36 -3.17 -15.94
CA LEU A 197 -15.34 -2.17 -16.37
C LEU A 197 -14.70 -1.08 -17.22
N SER A 198 -13.56 -0.52 -16.80
CA SER A 198 -12.84 0.48 -17.58
C SER A 198 -12.34 -0.05 -18.92
N ALA A 199 -11.88 -1.31 -18.96
CA ALA A 199 -11.48 -1.94 -20.21
C ALA A 199 -12.66 -2.15 -21.17
N CYS A 200 -13.85 -2.49 -20.65
CA CYS A 200 -15.06 -2.59 -21.47
C CYS A 200 -15.47 -1.22 -22.03
N LEU A 201 -15.42 -0.16 -21.22
CA LEU A 201 -15.78 1.18 -21.66
C LEU A 201 -14.80 1.74 -22.71
N ALA A 202 -13.50 1.53 -22.50
CA ALA A 202 -12.46 1.99 -23.43
C ALA A 202 -12.43 1.20 -24.76
N ARG A 203 -13.13 0.07 -24.87
CA ARG A 203 -13.19 -0.74 -26.12
C ARG A 203 -14.21 -0.20 -27.12
N HIS A 204 -15.02 0.78 -26.73
CA HIS A 204 -16.05 1.40 -27.57
C HIS A 204 -15.60 2.74 -28.19
N ASP A 205 -14.38 3.20 -27.91
CA ASP A 205 -13.69 4.32 -28.55
C ASP A 205 -12.59 3.80 -29.51
#